data_36a9bacb3b307fc5164bbf7e8b14804a
#
_entry.id   36a9bacb3b307fc5164bbf7e8b14804a
#
_cell.length_a   1.000
_cell.length_b   1.000
_cell.length_c   1.000
_cell.angle_alpha   90.00
_cell.angle_beta   90.00
_cell.angle_gamma   90.00
#
_symmetry.space_group_name_H-M   'P 1'
#
loop_
_entity.id
_entity.type
_entity.pdbx_description
1 polymer ?
#
loop_
_entity_poly.entity_id
_entity_poly.type
_entity_poly.pdbx_seq_one_letter_code
_entity_poly.pdbx_strand_id
1 'polypeptide(L)'
;ATFKILISPTPVIGPDRPTKKDNHSNKGFFYEGENIRKFISSQPNMYVICGDRHWQYVSKHRKYGIVEFSIGPNSMEHAGGWKQDNVKPEHLYLNVVGGVMTVTIDPKDSPKIIVSHYDVDGNELNKFVATAK
;
A
#
# COMPACT_ATOMS: atom_id res chain seq x y z
N ALA A 1 10.01 -8.19 16.56
CA ALA A 1 9.73 -8.74 15.22
C ALA A 1 10.60 -8.02 14.18
N THR A 2 11.17 -8.75 13.23
CA THR A 2 12.03 -8.20 12.18
C THR A 2 11.21 -7.29 11.24
N PHE A 3 10.03 -7.72 10.85
CA PHE A 3 9.07 -6.93 10.08
C PHE A 3 7.76 -6.74 10.86
N LYS A 4 7.13 -5.60 10.66
CA LYS A 4 5.84 -5.24 11.24
C LYS A 4 4.90 -4.83 10.11
N ILE A 5 3.66 -5.25 10.18
CA ILE A 5 2.64 -4.91 9.18
C ILE A 5 1.42 -4.34 9.91
N LEU A 6 1.05 -3.13 9.56
CA LEU A 6 -0.24 -2.55 9.92
C LEU A 6 -1.25 -2.90 8.82
N ILE A 7 -2.30 -3.61 9.17
CA ILE A 7 -3.43 -3.85 8.27
C ILE A 7 -4.49 -2.79 8.58
N SER A 8 -4.80 -1.98 7.60
CA SER A 8 -5.79 -0.91 7.69
C SER A 8 -6.95 -1.15 6.74
N PRO A 9 -8.20 -0.94 7.14
CA PRO A 9 -9.33 -1.07 6.23
C PRO A 9 -9.31 -0.04 5.09
N THR A 10 -8.64 1.10 5.29
CA THR A 10 -8.58 2.21 4.34
C THR A 10 -7.16 2.78 4.25
N PRO A 11 -6.83 3.59 3.22
CA PRO A 11 -5.50 4.19 3.09
C PRO A 11 -5.06 5.03 4.29
N VAL A 12 -3.81 4.85 4.68
CA VAL A 12 -3.09 5.68 5.67
C VAL A 12 -2.14 6.65 4.97
N ILE A 13 -1.57 6.22 3.86
CA ILE A 13 -0.61 6.98 3.05
C ILE A 13 -1.29 7.56 1.80
N GLY A 14 -1.99 6.74 1.03
CA GLY A 14 -2.56 7.13 -0.24
C GLY A 14 -1.50 7.26 -1.36
N PRO A 15 -1.72 8.15 -2.33
CA PRO A 15 -2.78 9.16 -2.43
C PRO A 15 -4.17 8.56 -2.70
N ASP A 16 -5.20 9.33 -2.34
CA ASP A 16 -6.58 8.98 -2.62
C ASP A 16 -7.34 10.18 -3.21
N ARG A 17 -8.56 9.93 -3.67
CA ARG A 17 -9.45 10.95 -4.25
C ARG A 17 -9.73 12.05 -3.23
N PRO A 18 -9.61 13.33 -3.60
CA PRO A 18 -9.76 14.46 -2.66
C PRO A 18 -11.17 14.60 -2.09
N THR A 19 -12.17 14.01 -2.74
CA THR A 19 -13.57 14.00 -2.30
C THR A 19 -13.87 12.99 -1.20
N LYS A 20 -12.98 12.02 -0.99
CA LYS A 20 -13.12 11.01 0.06
C LYS A 20 -12.81 11.60 1.44
N LYS A 21 -13.61 11.19 2.44
CA LYS A 21 -13.50 11.67 3.83
C LYS A 21 -13.47 10.52 4.84
N ASP A 22 -13.08 9.34 4.38
CA ASP A 22 -13.21 8.07 5.09
C ASP A 22 -11.86 7.40 5.40
N ASN A 23 -10.76 8.12 5.23
CA ASN A 23 -9.43 7.54 5.42
C ASN A 23 -8.41 8.58 5.92
N HIS A 24 -7.28 8.08 6.45
CA HIS A 24 -6.23 8.89 7.06
C HIS A 24 -5.29 9.57 6.06
N SER A 25 -5.43 9.27 4.77
CA SER A 25 -4.64 9.90 3.70
C SER A 25 -5.20 11.25 3.24
N ASN A 26 -6.41 11.64 3.67
CA ASN A 26 -7.07 12.86 3.24
C ASN A 26 -7.33 13.86 4.39
N LYS A 27 -7.88 15.03 4.02
CA LYS A 27 -8.07 16.16 4.95
C LYS A 27 -9.04 15.86 6.10
N GLY A 28 -10.01 14.95 5.92
CA GLY A 28 -11.01 14.65 6.95
C GLY A 28 -10.40 14.08 8.23
N PHE A 29 -9.33 13.30 8.10
CA PHE A 29 -8.63 12.66 9.20
C PHE A 29 -7.14 13.02 9.23
N PHE A 30 -6.80 14.23 8.76
CA PHE A 30 -5.41 14.65 8.60
C PHE A 30 -4.61 14.59 9.90
N TYR A 31 -5.17 15.09 11.00
CA TYR A 31 -4.46 15.14 12.28
C TYR A 31 -4.20 13.74 12.84
N GLU A 32 -5.21 12.90 12.85
CA GLU A 32 -5.08 11.51 13.28
C GLU A 32 -4.13 10.73 12.36
N GLY A 33 -4.31 10.88 11.05
CA GLY A 33 -3.43 10.28 10.05
C GLY A 33 -1.96 10.68 10.21
N GLU A 34 -1.70 11.94 10.54
CA GLU A 34 -0.33 12.42 10.78
C GLU A 34 0.30 11.77 12.03
N ASN A 35 -0.48 11.58 13.09
CA ASN A 35 -0.02 10.88 14.28
C ASN A 35 0.26 9.39 14.00
N ILE A 36 -0.60 8.73 13.24
CA ILE A 36 -0.40 7.34 12.82
C ILE A 36 0.87 7.22 11.95
N ARG A 37 1.05 8.12 10.96
CA ARG A 37 2.25 8.12 10.11
C ARG A 37 3.53 8.37 10.91
N LYS A 38 3.53 9.29 11.88
CA LYS A 38 4.67 9.49 12.80
C LYS A 38 4.99 8.23 13.58
N PHE A 39 3.98 7.57 14.13
CA PHE A 39 4.16 6.31 14.85
C PHE A 39 4.78 5.24 13.94
N ILE A 40 4.22 5.00 12.76
CA ILE A 40 4.74 4.01 11.81
C ILE A 40 6.19 4.32 11.44
N SER A 41 6.51 5.59 11.17
CA SER A 41 7.87 6.00 10.78
C SER A 41 8.91 5.82 11.88
N SER A 42 8.49 5.79 13.15
CA SER A 42 9.36 5.49 14.28
C SER A 42 9.65 3.99 14.46
N GLN A 43 8.93 3.14 13.75
CA GLN A 43 9.08 1.69 13.84
C GLN A 43 9.97 1.18 12.69
N PRO A 44 11.11 0.52 12.98
CA PRO A 44 11.92 -0.07 11.93
C PRO A 44 11.13 -1.17 11.21
N ASN A 45 11.30 -1.25 9.88
CA ASN A 45 10.73 -2.28 9.02
C ASN A 45 9.20 -2.43 9.14
N MET A 46 8.48 -1.31 9.34
CA MET A 46 7.02 -1.32 9.40
C MET A 46 6.41 -0.87 8.07
N TYR A 47 5.45 -1.63 7.59
CA TYR A 47 4.73 -1.45 6.34
C TYR A 47 3.23 -1.37 6.59
N VAL A 48 2.50 -0.79 5.64
CA VAL A 48 1.04 -0.70 5.68
C VAL A 48 0.44 -1.52 4.54
N ILE A 49 -0.60 -2.28 4.84
CA ILE A 49 -1.47 -2.91 3.84
C ILE A 49 -2.86 -2.33 4.03
N CYS A 50 -3.45 -1.82 2.97
CA CYS A 50 -4.80 -1.26 3.03
C CYS A 50 -5.77 -1.94 2.05
N GLY A 51 -7.04 -1.92 2.42
CA GLY A 51 -8.17 -2.35 1.61
C GLY A 51 -8.99 -1.16 1.07
N ASP A 52 -10.25 -1.45 0.72
CA ASP A 52 -11.30 -0.52 0.29
C ASP A 52 -11.03 0.22 -1.05
N ARG A 53 -9.83 0.21 -1.57
CA ARG A 53 -9.56 0.84 -2.86
C ARG A 53 -9.66 -0.19 -3.98
N HIS A 54 -10.36 0.19 -5.04
CA HIS A 54 -10.66 -0.69 -6.17
C HIS A 54 -9.56 -0.65 -7.24
N TRP A 55 -8.33 -0.41 -6.83
CA TRP A 55 -7.12 -0.47 -7.66
C TRP A 55 -5.92 -0.88 -6.83
N GLN A 56 -4.96 -1.52 -7.47
CA GLN A 56 -3.70 -1.92 -6.86
C GLN A 56 -2.71 -0.76 -6.89
N TYR A 57 -1.97 -0.57 -5.82
CA TYR A 57 -0.82 0.33 -5.81
C TYR A 57 0.22 -0.05 -4.76
N VAL A 58 1.43 0.43 -4.97
CA VAL A 58 2.46 0.61 -3.95
C VAL A 58 2.78 2.08 -3.89
N SER A 59 2.65 2.69 -2.73
CA SER A 59 3.02 4.08 -2.54
C SER A 59 4.02 4.27 -1.40
N LYS A 60 4.83 5.33 -1.52
CA LYS A 60 5.82 5.72 -0.52
C LYS A 60 5.57 7.15 -0.07
N HIS A 61 5.34 7.33 1.23
CA HIS A 61 5.12 8.66 1.79
C HIS A 61 6.39 9.52 1.68
N ARG A 62 6.28 10.69 1.03
CA ARG A 62 7.45 11.53 0.70
C ARG A 62 8.24 12.00 1.92
N LYS A 63 7.55 12.37 2.99
CA LYS A 63 8.18 12.89 4.22
C LYS A 63 8.71 11.77 5.11
N TYR A 64 7.95 10.69 5.28
CA TYR A 64 8.24 9.67 6.27
C TYR A 64 8.86 8.40 5.70
N GLY A 65 8.86 8.23 4.38
CA GLY A 65 9.40 7.04 3.72
C GLY A 65 8.61 5.74 3.94
N ILE A 66 7.45 5.82 4.60
CA ILE A 66 6.56 4.68 4.84
C ILE A 66 6.05 4.14 3.52
N VAL A 67 5.99 2.82 3.39
CA VAL A 67 5.44 2.15 2.21
C VAL A 67 4.09 1.53 2.56
N GLU A 68 3.09 1.79 1.70
CA GLU A 68 1.74 1.24 1.76
C GLU A 68 1.43 0.47 0.49
N PHE A 69 0.75 -0.64 0.67
CA PHE A 69 0.29 -1.52 -0.40
C PHE A 69 -1.24 -1.57 -0.40
N SER A 70 -1.86 -1.25 -1.54
CA SER A 70 -3.29 -1.50 -1.76
C SER A 70 -3.45 -2.81 -2.52
N ILE A 71 -4.27 -3.70 -1.97
CA ILE A 71 -4.55 -5.02 -2.56
C ILE A 71 -5.35 -4.89 -3.87
N GLY A 72 -6.19 -3.86 -3.99
CA GLY A 72 -7.18 -3.76 -5.05
C GLY A 72 -8.40 -4.68 -4.79
N PRO A 73 -9.36 -4.74 -5.72
CA PRO A 73 -10.49 -5.64 -5.64
C PRO A 73 -10.08 -7.05 -6.07
N ASN A 74 -10.83 -8.06 -5.65
CA ASN A 74 -10.59 -9.46 -6.03
C ASN A 74 -11.19 -9.84 -7.41
N SER A 75 -11.82 -8.90 -8.12
CA SER A 75 -12.35 -9.11 -9.46
C SER A 75 -12.13 -7.89 -10.35
N MET A 76 -12.06 -8.12 -11.68
CA MET A 76 -11.97 -7.05 -12.67
C MET A 76 -13.24 -6.18 -12.73
N GLU A 77 -14.39 -6.75 -12.41
CA GLU A 77 -15.68 -6.07 -12.42
C GLU A 77 -15.74 -4.90 -11.42
N HIS A 78 -15.00 -5.01 -10.32
CA HIS A 78 -14.91 -3.96 -9.31
C HIS A 78 -13.68 -3.06 -9.45
N ALA A 79 -12.82 -3.31 -10.42
CA ALA A 79 -11.66 -2.46 -10.68
C ALA A 79 -12.09 -1.08 -11.19
N GLY A 80 -11.63 0.00 -10.57
CA GLY A 80 -12.02 1.35 -10.95
C GLY A 80 -11.83 2.38 -9.84
N GLY A 81 -12.41 3.56 -10.06
CA GLY A 81 -12.38 4.66 -9.08
C GLY A 81 -11.09 5.48 -9.07
N TRP A 82 -10.08 5.08 -9.79
CA TRP A 82 -8.84 5.81 -10.09
C TRP A 82 -8.56 5.72 -11.59
N LYS A 83 -7.90 6.71 -12.18
CA LYS A 83 -7.48 6.66 -13.58
C LYS A 83 -6.08 6.05 -13.67
N GLN A 84 -5.88 5.13 -14.60
CA GLN A 84 -4.60 4.45 -14.81
C GLN A 84 -3.43 5.42 -15.09
N ASP A 85 -3.70 6.51 -15.78
CA ASP A 85 -2.73 7.54 -16.13
C ASP A 85 -2.51 8.61 -15.04
N ASN A 86 -3.32 8.59 -13.96
CA ASN A 86 -3.20 9.54 -12.86
C ASN A 86 -2.13 9.10 -11.84
N VAL A 87 -0.91 8.91 -12.32
CA VAL A 87 0.24 8.54 -11.49
C VAL A 87 0.68 9.73 -10.66
N LYS A 88 0.83 9.55 -9.35
CA LYS A 88 1.31 10.57 -8.42
C LYS A 88 2.77 10.28 -8.02
N PRO A 89 3.50 11.31 -7.55
CA PRO A 89 4.90 11.14 -7.14
C PRO A 89 5.13 10.10 -6.03
N GLU A 90 4.11 9.79 -5.25
CA GLU A 90 4.13 8.77 -4.21
C GLU A 90 4.06 7.35 -4.77
N HIS A 91 3.46 7.15 -5.96
CA HIS A 91 3.28 5.83 -6.55
C HIS A 91 4.61 5.23 -7.01
N LEU A 92 4.97 4.09 -6.44
CA LEU A 92 6.01 3.19 -6.96
C LEU A 92 5.42 2.18 -7.95
N TYR A 93 4.14 1.88 -7.81
CA TYR A 93 3.34 1.04 -8.68
C TYR A 93 1.88 1.49 -8.63
N LEU A 94 1.21 1.45 -9.76
CA LEU A 94 -0.23 1.74 -9.89
C LEU A 94 -0.80 0.88 -11.00
N ASN A 95 -1.86 0.13 -10.70
CA ASN A 95 -2.62 -0.59 -11.71
C ASN A 95 -4.10 -0.69 -11.33
N VAL A 96 -4.98 -0.29 -12.26
CA VAL A 96 -6.43 -0.31 -12.03
C VAL A 96 -6.97 -1.66 -12.51
N VAL A 97 -6.67 -2.68 -11.73
CA VAL A 97 -7.03 -4.08 -11.99
C VAL A 97 -7.51 -4.76 -10.72
N GLY A 98 -8.26 -5.83 -10.90
CA GLY A 98 -8.55 -6.80 -9.83
C GLY A 98 -7.44 -7.84 -9.69
N GLY A 99 -7.41 -8.51 -8.54
CA GLY A 99 -6.45 -9.57 -8.29
C GLY A 99 -6.21 -9.84 -6.82
N VAL A 100 -5.02 -10.29 -6.50
CA VAL A 100 -4.60 -10.63 -5.14
C VAL A 100 -3.19 -10.11 -4.86
N MET A 101 -2.83 -10.10 -3.59
CA MET A 101 -1.49 -9.74 -3.14
C MET A 101 -0.96 -10.80 -2.19
N THR A 102 0.32 -11.14 -2.30
CA THR A 102 1.01 -12.01 -1.36
C THR A 102 2.09 -11.25 -0.61
N VAL A 103 2.31 -11.65 0.65
CA VAL A 103 3.43 -11.18 1.46
C VAL A 103 4.23 -12.39 1.92
N THR A 104 5.50 -12.40 1.58
CA THR A 104 6.43 -13.47 1.96
C THR A 104 7.59 -12.87 2.76
N ILE A 105 7.96 -13.54 3.85
CA ILE A 105 9.16 -13.21 4.62
C ILE A 105 10.21 -14.29 4.33
N ASP A 106 11.35 -13.88 3.76
CA ASP A 106 12.55 -14.72 3.67
C ASP A 106 13.42 -14.45 4.91
N PRO A 107 13.58 -15.42 5.83
CA PRO A 107 14.26 -15.21 7.11
C PRO A 107 15.77 -15.45 7.09
N LYS A 108 16.38 -15.66 5.92
CA LYS A 108 17.82 -15.92 5.79
C LYS A 108 18.68 -14.79 6.37
N ASP A 109 20.00 -14.92 6.29
CA ASP A 109 21.01 -14.03 6.90
C ASP A 109 20.75 -12.52 6.77
N SER A 110 20.07 -12.13 5.69
CA SER A 110 19.55 -10.77 5.49
C SER A 110 18.03 -10.84 5.27
N PRO A 111 17.22 -10.86 6.34
CA PRO A 111 15.78 -11.04 6.22
C PRO A 111 15.13 -10.06 5.24
N LYS A 112 14.26 -10.58 4.37
CA LYS A 112 13.58 -9.79 3.35
C LYS A 112 12.07 -9.94 3.46
N ILE A 113 11.36 -8.84 3.22
CA ILE A 113 9.94 -8.85 2.90
C ILE A 113 9.78 -8.75 1.39
N ILE A 114 8.94 -9.62 0.84
CA ILE A 114 8.60 -9.67 -0.58
C ILE A 114 7.09 -9.51 -0.68
N VAL A 115 6.63 -8.46 -1.38
CA VAL A 115 5.22 -8.21 -1.62
C VAL A 115 4.98 -8.24 -3.13
N SER A 116 4.13 -9.17 -3.57
CA SER A 116 3.80 -9.33 -4.99
C SER A 116 2.31 -9.11 -5.23
N HIS A 117 1.98 -8.35 -6.27
CA HIS A 117 0.62 -8.17 -6.78
C HIS A 117 0.43 -9.05 -8.00
N TYR A 118 -0.73 -9.66 -8.08
CA TYR A 118 -1.15 -10.53 -9.18
C TYR A 118 -2.49 -10.05 -9.75
N ASP A 119 -2.72 -10.33 -11.03
CA ASP A 119 -4.05 -10.17 -11.63
C ASP A 119 -4.99 -11.35 -11.25
N VAL A 120 -6.20 -11.31 -11.79
CA VAL A 120 -7.21 -12.36 -11.54
C VAL A 120 -6.85 -13.71 -12.18
N ASP A 121 -5.94 -13.72 -13.15
CA ASP A 121 -5.46 -14.92 -13.85
C ASP A 121 -4.20 -15.50 -13.19
N GLY A 122 -3.67 -14.84 -12.14
CA GLY A 122 -2.49 -15.28 -11.39
C GLY A 122 -1.15 -14.82 -11.98
N ASN A 123 -1.15 -13.88 -12.93
CA ASN A 123 0.09 -13.31 -13.44
C ASN A 123 0.66 -12.30 -12.46
N GLU A 124 1.95 -12.37 -12.16
CA GLU A 124 2.64 -11.38 -11.32
C GLU A 124 2.76 -10.05 -12.08
N LEU A 125 2.15 -9.00 -11.53
CA LEU A 125 2.14 -7.65 -12.10
C LEU A 125 3.20 -6.74 -11.48
N ASN A 126 3.52 -6.96 -10.21
CA ASN A 126 4.50 -6.16 -9.48
C ASN A 126 5.13 -6.98 -8.36
N LYS A 127 6.40 -6.73 -8.11
CA LYS A 127 7.14 -7.29 -6.99
C LYS A 127 7.94 -6.20 -6.29
N PHE A 128 7.65 -6.00 -5.01
CA PHE A 128 8.41 -5.14 -4.11
C PHE A 128 9.26 -6.01 -3.18
N VAL A 129 10.53 -5.66 -3.01
CA VAL A 129 11.46 -6.36 -2.11
C VAL A 129 12.17 -5.34 -1.22
N ALA A 130 12.20 -5.59 0.07
CA ALA A 130 13.01 -4.81 1.00
C ALA A 130 13.74 -5.71 2.01
N THR A 131 14.97 -5.36 2.30
CA THR A 131 15.78 -6.02 3.33
C THR A 131 15.56 -5.34 4.68
N ALA A 132 15.53 -6.11 5.75
CA ALA A 132 15.46 -5.56 7.11
C ALA A 132 16.67 -4.65 7.40
N LYS A 133 16.39 -3.54 8.06
CA LYS A 133 17.40 -2.59 8.56
C LYS A 133 17.78 -2.94 9.99
#